data_9b3fb46dfa8b001ef17ddf5b3f9f03a5
#
_entry.id   9b3fb46dfa8b001ef17ddf5b3f9f03a5
#
_cell.length_a   1.000
_cell.length_b   1.000
_cell.length_c   1.000
_cell.angle_alpha   90.00
_cell.angle_beta   90.00
_cell.angle_gamma   90.00
#
_symmetry.space_group_name_H-M   'P 1'
#
loop_
_entity.id
_entity.type
_entity.pdbx_description
1 polymer ?
#
loop_
_entity_poly.entity_id
_entity_poly.type
_entity_poly.pdbx_seq_one_letter_code
_entity_poly.pdbx_strand_id
1 'polypeptide(L)' 'MNKDIISGKWTQLKGKAQAQWGDLTDDVFDVAAGDSKYLAGKLQEKYGWERERAEQEVRDFGKTLD' A
#
# COMPACT_ATOMS: atom_id res chain seq x y z
N MET A 1 6.12 -0.09 -10.15
CA MET A 1 6.61 -0.49 -8.85
C MET A 1 6.88 -1.98 -8.79
N ASN A 2 7.89 -2.32 -8.10
CA ASN A 2 8.24 -3.72 -7.95
C ASN A 2 7.62 -4.27 -6.67
N LYS A 3 6.78 -5.27 -6.84
CA LYS A 3 6.14 -5.95 -5.73
C LYS A 3 7.15 -6.50 -4.74
N ASP A 4 8.28 -6.95 -5.23
CA ASP A 4 9.30 -7.58 -4.38
C ASP A 4 9.90 -6.59 -3.38
N ILE A 5 10.04 -5.34 -3.76
CA ILE A 5 10.61 -4.32 -2.87
C ILE A 5 9.72 -4.16 -1.65
N ILE A 6 8.42 -4.04 -1.87
CA ILE A 6 7.48 -3.87 -0.77
C ILE A 6 7.35 -5.16 0.04
N SER A 7 7.21 -6.29 -0.64
CA SER A 7 7.04 -7.57 0.04
C SER A 7 8.23 -7.89 0.96
N GLY A 8 9.43 -7.63 0.48
CA GLY A 8 10.63 -7.95 1.26
C GLY A 8 10.77 -7.13 2.52
N LYS A 9 10.11 -5.99 2.59
CA LYS A 9 10.20 -5.09 3.75
C LYS A 9 8.86 -4.89 4.45
N TRP A 10 7.85 -5.69 4.10
CA TRP A 10 6.49 -5.39 4.53
C TRP A 10 6.33 -5.32 6.04
N THR A 11 6.99 -6.20 6.76
CA THR A 11 6.88 -6.19 8.22
C THR A 11 7.30 -4.84 8.79
N GLN A 12 8.34 -4.23 8.21
CA GLN A 12 8.81 -2.93 8.65
C GLN A 12 7.93 -1.80 8.12
N LEU A 13 7.36 -1.98 6.94
CA LEU A 13 6.60 -0.94 6.28
C LEU A 13 5.14 -0.87 6.72
N LYS A 14 4.64 -1.94 7.29
CA LYS A 14 3.25 -1.99 7.69
C LYS A 14 2.84 -0.83 8.59
N GLY A 15 3.67 -0.52 9.56
CA GLY A 15 3.38 0.61 10.46
C GLY A 15 3.33 1.94 9.73
N LYS A 16 4.24 2.13 8.79
CA LYS A 16 4.25 3.36 7.99
C LYS A 16 3.04 3.42 7.07
N ALA A 17 2.65 2.28 6.50
CA ALA A 17 1.48 2.22 5.64
C ALA A 17 0.21 2.56 6.43
N GLN A 18 0.11 2.09 7.66
CA GLN A 18 -1.02 2.40 8.51
C GLN A 18 -1.10 3.89 8.82
N ALA A 19 0.04 4.53 9.01
CA ALA A 19 0.09 5.96 9.23
C ALA A 19 -0.27 6.74 7.95
N GLN A 20 0.17 6.23 6.81
CA GLN A 20 -0.08 6.87 5.52
C GLN A 20 -1.54 6.77 5.12
N TRP A 21 -2.15 5.61 5.33
CA TRP A 21 -3.53 5.33 4.91
C TRP A 21 -4.33 4.84 6.10
N GLY A 22 -4.57 5.75 7.03
CA GLY A 22 -5.21 5.42 8.30
C GLY A 22 -6.64 4.91 8.19
N ASP A 23 -7.28 5.12 7.04
CA ASP A 23 -8.65 4.64 6.85
C ASP A 23 -8.70 3.14 6.52
N LEU A 24 -7.56 2.52 6.23
CA LEU A 24 -7.51 1.08 6.01
C LEU A 24 -7.30 0.37 7.34
N THR A 25 -7.88 -0.82 7.45
CA THR A 25 -7.78 -1.61 8.67
C THR A 25 -6.51 -2.45 8.68
N ASP A 26 -6.15 -2.94 9.87
CA ASP A 26 -5.02 -3.87 10.00
C ASP A 26 -5.19 -5.08 9.11
N ASP A 27 -6.42 -5.60 9.02
CA ASP A 27 -6.69 -6.78 8.21
C ASP A 27 -6.31 -6.56 6.75
N VAL A 28 -6.59 -5.36 6.24
CA VAL A 28 -6.24 -5.04 4.86
C VAL A 28 -4.72 -5.14 4.66
N PHE A 29 -3.97 -4.58 5.60
CA PHE A 29 -2.52 -4.61 5.50
C PHE A 29 -1.96 -6.01 5.63
N ASP A 30 -2.56 -6.82 6.50
CA ASP A 30 -2.12 -8.21 6.66
C ASP A 30 -2.38 -9.04 5.41
N VAL A 31 -3.56 -8.86 4.82
CA VAL A 31 -3.90 -9.59 3.59
C VAL A 31 -3.06 -9.11 2.42
N ALA A 32 -2.82 -7.80 2.36
CA ALA A 32 -2.01 -7.24 1.28
C ALA A 32 -0.60 -7.82 1.28
N ALA A 33 -0.01 -7.91 2.47
CA ALA A 33 1.32 -8.51 2.64
C ALA A 33 2.34 -7.96 1.63
N GLY A 34 2.21 -6.68 1.30
CA GLY A 34 3.12 -6.06 0.35
C GLY A 34 2.72 -6.16 -1.11
N ASP A 35 1.56 -6.74 -1.40
CA ASP A 35 1.08 -6.82 -2.77
C ASP A 35 0.53 -5.46 -3.18
N SER A 36 1.24 -4.78 -4.09
CA SER A 36 0.89 -3.43 -4.47
C SER A 36 -0.45 -3.35 -5.19
N LYS A 37 -0.82 -4.37 -5.96
CA LYS A 37 -2.10 -4.36 -6.66
C LYS A 37 -3.26 -4.48 -5.71
N TYR A 38 -3.14 -5.36 -4.74
CA TYR A 38 -4.19 -5.52 -3.74
C TYR A 38 -4.36 -4.24 -2.94
N LEU A 39 -3.25 -3.65 -2.54
CA LEU A 39 -3.27 -2.41 -1.76
C LEU A 39 -3.90 -1.28 -2.56
N ALA A 40 -3.53 -1.14 -3.84
CA ALA A 40 -4.12 -0.12 -4.69
C ALA A 40 -5.62 -0.31 -4.82
N GLY A 41 -6.07 -1.55 -4.95
CA GLY A 41 -7.50 -1.83 -5.03
C GLY A 41 -8.25 -1.40 -3.78
N LYS A 42 -7.65 -1.62 -2.61
CA LYS A 42 -8.26 -1.19 -1.36
C LYS A 42 -8.28 0.32 -1.22
N LEU A 43 -7.24 0.98 -1.71
CA LEU A 43 -7.23 2.44 -1.70
C LEU A 43 -8.33 3.00 -2.59
N GLN A 44 -8.59 2.37 -3.73
CA GLN A 44 -9.70 2.77 -4.57
C GLN A 44 -11.03 2.65 -3.84
N GLU A 45 -11.22 1.56 -3.10
CA GLU A 45 -12.47 1.36 -2.36
C GLU A 45 -12.65 2.40 -1.25
N LYS A 46 -11.60 2.67 -0.51
CA LYS A 46 -11.73 3.52 0.67
C LYS A 46 -11.74 5.00 0.34
N TYR A 47 -10.91 5.42 -0.62
CA TYR A 47 -10.75 6.84 -0.92
C TYR A 47 -11.48 7.26 -2.19
N GLY A 48 -12.02 6.31 -2.93
CA GLY A 48 -12.71 6.63 -4.18
C GLY A 48 -11.78 7.10 -5.29
N TRP A 49 -10.49 6.74 -5.19
CA TRP A 49 -9.52 7.16 -6.19
C TRP A 49 -9.62 6.34 -7.46
N GLU A 50 -9.18 6.94 -8.57
CA GLU A 50 -9.00 6.21 -9.80
C GLU A 50 -7.87 5.21 -9.62
N ARG A 51 -7.89 4.18 -10.45
CA ARG A 51 -6.87 3.15 -10.41
C ARG A 51 -5.46 3.73 -10.56
N GLU A 52 -5.30 4.65 -11.52
CA GLU A 52 -3.98 5.26 -11.74
C GLU A 52 -3.49 5.99 -10.51
N ARG A 53 -4.38 6.73 -9.86
CA ARG A 53 -3.99 7.45 -8.66
C ARG A 53 -3.62 6.51 -7.54
N ALA A 54 -4.43 5.46 -7.35
CA ALA A 54 -4.14 4.50 -6.28
C ALA A 54 -2.80 3.82 -6.51
N GLU A 55 -2.53 3.42 -7.75
CA GLU A 55 -1.26 2.79 -8.07
C GLU A 55 -0.09 3.76 -7.89
N GLN A 56 -0.30 5.03 -8.24
CA GLN A 56 0.74 6.04 -8.05
C GLN A 56 1.05 6.25 -6.58
N GLU A 57 0.01 6.28 -5.74
CA GLU A 57 0.22 6.44 -4.30
C GLU A 57 1.04 5.29 -3.73
N VAL A 58 0.77 4.07 -4.17
CA VAL A 58 1.52 2.93 -3.71
C VAL A 58 2.97 2.99 -4.20
N ARG A 59 3.18 3.38 -5.45
CA ARG A 59 4.53 3.53 -5.98
C ARG A 59 5.33 4.58 -5.22
N ASP A 60 4.69 5.72 -4.96
CA ASP A 60 5.37 6.79 -4.24
C ASP A 60 5.71 6.37 -2.83
N PHE A 61 4.81 5.63 -2.20
CA PHE A 61 5.08 5.11 -0.87
C PHE A 61 6.31 4.21 -0.89
N GLY A 62 6.41 3.34 -1.89
CA GLY A 62 7.58 2.46 -2.01
C GLY A 62 8.88 3.22 -2.21
N LYS A 63 8.82 4.32 -2.97
CA LYS A 63 10.02 5.12 -3.24
C LYS A 63 10.53 5.83 -2.00
N THR A 64 9.64 6.29 -1.14
CA THR A 64 10.05 7.07 0.02
C THR A 64 10.77 6.24 1.07
N LEU A 65 10.79 4.94 0.88
CA LEU A 65 11.35 4.02 1.87
C LEU A 65 12.77 3.58 1.58
N ASP A 66 13.34 4.04 0.50
CA ASP A 66 14.72 3.70 0.16
C ASP A 66 15.73 4.57 0.90
#